data_bd4428b1968d3c09c14ab75043f86b9c
#
_entry.id   bd4428b1968d3c09c14ab75043f86b9c
#
_cell.length_a   1.000
_cell.length_b   1.000
_cell.length_c   1.000
_cell.angle_alpha   90.00
_cell.angle_beta   90.00
_cell.angle_gamma   90.00
#
_symmetry.space_group_name_H-M   'P 1'
#
loop_
_entity.id
_entity.type
_entity.pdbx_description
1 polymer ?
#
loop_
_entity_poly.entity_id
_entity_poly.type
_entity_poly.pdbx_seq_one_letter_code
_entity_poly.pdbx_strand_id
1 'polypeptide(L)'
;RIGIDIGSSTTKIVAFEGEHMLPPMAVKADSQVASLYGAFGRYLYENNLQLLDVEGVYITGVGSKYVEKAVYDRPTYKVDEFVATGTGGYYLTDKKEVIVISMGTGSFFVKVTENEMKHLGGVGLGGGTICGLSSIILNTGDIHEIVPLSRKGDVAKIDLRIGDLAKEKLPGLNLDVTASNFGKADAQSKPEDIAAGIVHMVIENICQAGILASRNTGIKDYILIGGLTKFFECRQIIEDFKSLWDVTIPEYSDYATAIGAVIAPDAEKEEI
;
A
#
# COMPACT_ATOMS: atom_id res chain seq x y z
N ARG A 1 -5.33 21.69 8.41
CA ARG A 1 -4.10 21.15 7.76
C ARG A 1 -4.51 20.08 6.77
N ILE A 2 -3.91 20.06 5.58
CA ILE A 2 -4.26 19.11 4.50
C ILE A 2 -3.03 18.29 4.14
N GLY A 3 -3.15 16.96 4.14
CA GLY A 3 -2.13 16.01 3.69
C GLY A 3 -2.47 15.40 2.34
N ILE A 4 -1.50 15.33 1.45
CA ILE A 4 -1.71 14.82 0.10
C ILE A 4 -0.57 13.85 -0.28
N ASP A 5 -0.94 12.60 -0.50
CA ASP A 5 -0.09 11.59 -1.11
C ASP A 5 -0.29 11.60 -2.61
N ILE A 6 0.70 12.11 -3.35
CA ILE A 6 0.68 12.19 -4.82
C ILE A 6 1.35 10.94 -5.38
N GLY A 7 0.57 9.86 -5.46
CA GLY A 7 1.04 8.60 -5.99
C GLY A 7 1.12 8.58 -7.52
N SER A 8 1.66 7.49 -8.07
CA SER A 8 1.77 7.30 -9.52
C SER A 8 0.43 7.04 -10.21
N SER A 9 -0.52 6.42 -9.53
CA SER A 9 -1.84 6.03 -10.08
C SER A 9 -3.02 6.68 -9.36
N THR A 10 -2.81 7.20 -8.15
CA THR A 10 -3.87 7.73 -7.30
C THR A 10 -3.31 8.84 -6.42
N THR A 11 -3.99 9.99 -6.38
CA THR A 11 -3.74 11.05 -5.41
C THR A 11 -4.73 10.89 -4.26
N LYS A 12 -4.23 10.83 -3.03
CA LYS A 12 -5.04 10.69 -1.81
C LYS A 12 -4.90 11.94 -0.97
N ILE A 13 -6.02 12.40 -0.40
CA ILE A 13 -6.10 13.63 0.36
C ILE A 13 -6.86 13.41 1.66
N VAL A 14 -6.33 13.97 2.73
CA VAL A 14 -6.93 14.01 4.06
C VAL A 14 -6.84 15.43 4.60
N ALA A 15 -7.72 15.79 5.51
CA ALA A 15 -7.57 17.02 6.28
C ALA A 15 -7.78 16.78 7.76
N PHE A 16 -7.17 17.64 8.56
CA PHE A 16 -7.34 17.68 10.01
C PHE A 16 -7.79 19.07 10.45
N GLU A 17 -8.88 19.09 11.20
CA GLU A 17 -9.33 20.24 11.99
C GLU A 17 -8.97 19.98 13.45
N GLY A 18 -7.89 20.61 13.92
CA GLY A 18 -7.25 20.21 15.18
C GLY A 18 -6.76 18.75 15.11
N GLU A 19 -7.32 17.89 15.96
CA GLU A 19 -7.05 16.44 15.99
C GLU A 19 -8.09 15.61 15.21
N HIS A 20 -9.18 16.25 14.77
CA HIS A 20 -10.26 15.56 14.05
C HIS A 20 -9.93 15.44 12.57
N MET A 21 -9.89 14.19 12.06
CA MET A 21 -9.73 13.91 10.64
C MET A 21 -11.07 14.02 9.92
N LEU A 22 -11.12 14.84 8.87
CA LEU A 22 -12.27 14.93 7.97
C LEU A 22 -12.29 13.71 7.02
N PRO A 23 -13.43 13.39 6.39
CA PRO A 23 -13.54 12.26 5.48
C PRO A 23 -12.45 12.30 4.40
N PRO A 24 -11.64 11.24 4.25
CA PRO A 24 -10.57 11.21 3.27
C PRO A 24 -11.13 11.00 1.86
N MET A 25 -10.35 11.41 0.84
CA MET A 25 -10.73 11.26 -0.56
C MET A 25 -9.56 10.75 -1.40
N ALA A 26 -9.87 9.97 -2.44
CA ALA A 26 -8.91 9.57 -3.45
C ALA A 26 -9.40 9.91 -4.84
N VAL A 27 -8.49 10.36 -5.72
CA VAL A 27 -8.75 10.59 -7.13
C VAL A 27 -7.72 9.85 -7.98
N LYS A 28 -8.13 9.37 -9.17
CA LYS A 28 -7.21 8.76 -10.13
C LYS A 28 -6.22 9.81 -10.63
N ALA A 29 -4.94 9.44 -10.73
CA ALA A 29 -3.87 10.31 -11.18
C ALA A 29 -3.43 9.93 -12.60
N ASP A 30 -3.87 10.72 -13.58
CA ASP A 30 -3.36 10.64 -14.95
C ASP A 30 -2.17 11.61 -15.15
N SER A 31 -2.17 12.73 -14.41
CA SER A 31 -1.08 13.70 -14.31
C SER A 31 -0.95 14.12 -12.84
N GLN A 32 0.23 13.95 -12.27
CA GLN A 32 0.47 14.19 -10.84
C GLN A 32 0.10 15.62 -10.42
N VAL A 33 0.55 16.62 -11.18
CA VAL A 33 0.25 18.02 -10.87
C VAL A 33 -1.23 18.34 -11.06
N ALA A 34 -1.83 17.92 -12.18
CA ALA A 34 -3.26 18.16 -12.42
C ALA A 34 -4.13 17.45 -11.38
N SER A 35 -3.76 16.22 -10.99
CA SER A 35 -4.45 15.46 -9.96
C SER A 35 -4.35 16.10 -8.58
N LEU A 36 -3.18 16.66 -8.24
CA LEU A 36 -3.01 17.43 -6.99
C LEU A 36 -4.01 18.58 -6.92
N TYR A 37 -3.99 19.48 -7.93
CA TYR A 37 -4.85 20.67 -7.91
C TYR A 37 -6.34 20.29 -8.02
N GLY A 38 -6.67 19.29 -8.82
CA GLY A 38 -8.03 18.77 -8.94
C GLY A 38 -8.54 18.13 -7.64
N ALA A 39 -7.73 17.30 -7.00
CA ALA A 39 -8.06 16.69 -5.71
C ALA A 39 -8.26 17.73 -4.62
N PHE A 40 -7.34 18.69 -4.53
CA PHE A 40 -7.40 19.76 -3.54
C PHE A 40 -8.68 20.60 -3.70
N GLY A 41 -8.95 21.12 -4.90
CA GLY A 41 -10.15 21.92 -5.15
C GLY A 41 -11.44 21.16 -4.89
N ARG A 42 -11.51 19.90 -5.34
CA ARG A 42 -12.66 19.02 -5.08
C ARG A 42 -12.83 18.75 -3.59
N TYR A 43 -11.75 18.51 -2.87
CA TYR A 43 -11.78 18.25 -1.42
C TYR A 43 -12.33 19.44 -0.63
N LEU A 44 -11.88 20.67 -0.95
CA LEU A 44 -12.44 21.88 -0.35
C LEU A 44 -13.94 22.00 -0.62
N TYR A 45 -14.37 21.77 -1.86
CA TYR A 45 -15.77 21.83 -2.26
C TYR A 45 -16.64 20.82 -1.50
N GLU A 46 -16.23 19.55 -1.45
CA GLU A 46 -17.01 18.48 -0.81
C GLU A 46 -17.11 18.65 0.72
N ASN A 47 -16.11 19.26 1.35
CA ASN A 47 -16.08 19.50 2.79
C ASN A 47 -16.52 20.92 3.19
N ASN A 48 -17.02 21.74 2.26
CA ASN A 48 -17.42 23.14 2.50
C ASN A 48 -16.32 24.00 3.12
N LEU A 49 -15.06 23.75 2.77
CA LEU A 49 -13.90 24.51 3.24
C LEU A 49 -13.58 25.67 2.30
N GLN A 50 -13.15 26.80 2.87
CA GLN A 50 -12.59 27.91 2.10
C GLN A 50 -11.07 27.75 2.00
N LEU A 51 -10.46 28.28 0.95
CA LEU A 51 -9.01 28.26 0.80
C LEU A 51 -8.28 28.91 1.99
N LEU A 52 -8.89 29.95 2.57
CA LEU A 52 -8.33 30.67 3.73
C LEU A 52 -8.38 29.86 5.04
N ASP A 53 -9.19 28.82 5.12
CA ASP A 53 -9.24 27.92 6.27
C ASP A 53 -8.04 26.98 6.32
N VAL A 54 -7.28 26.86 5.20
CA VAL A 54 -6.14 25.97 5.08
C VAL A 54 -4.88 26.63 5.65
N GLU A 55 -4.45 26.18 6.82
CA GLU A 55 -3.24 26.66 7.48
C GLU A 55 -1.95 26.16 6.77
N GLY A 56 -1.97 24.93 6.25
CA GLY A 56 -0.84 24.34 5.56
C GLY A 56 -1.21 23.10 4.76
N VAL A 57 -0.45 22.88 3.69
CA VAL A 57 -0.56 21.75 2.76
C VAL A 57 0.71 20.91 2.89
N TYR A 58 0.57 19.63 3.18
CA TYR A 58 1.67 18.70 3.38
C TYR A 58 1.63 17.65 2.28
N ILE A 59 2.63 17.67 1.40
CA ILE A 59 2.67 16.82 0.22
C ILE A 59 3.76 15.77 0.33
N THR A 60 3.44 14.57 -0.15
CA THR A 60 4.35 13.42 -0.16
C THR A 60 4.08 12.54 -1.39
N GLY A 61 4.76 11.40 -1.48
CA GLY A 61 4.66 10.47 -2.59
C GLY A 61 5.53 10.86 -3.78
N VAL A 62 5.69 9.93 -4.74
CA VAL A 62 6.58 10.09 -5.91
C VAL A 62 6.25 11.32 -6.77
N GLY A 63 5.00 11.77 -6.76
CA GLY A 63 4.56 12.94 -7.52
C GLY A 63 4.90 14.28 -6.87
N SER A 64 5.24 14.31 -5.58
CA SER A 64 5.56 15.56 -4.85
C SER A 64 6.79 16.28 -5.42
N LYS A 65 7.70 15.55 -6.05
CA LYS A 65 8.89 16.13 -6.70
C LYS A 65 8.59 17.03 -7.90
N TYR A 66 7.40 16.93 -8.49
CA TYR A 66 6.97 17.80 -9.59
C TYR A 66 6.27 19.07 -9.11
N VAL A 67 6.10 19.23 -7.80
CA VAL A 67 5.49 20.42 -7.19
C VAL A 67 6.62 21.33 -6.70
N GLU A 68 6.82 22.44 -7.40
CA GLU A 68 7.93 23.37 -7.16
C GLU A 68 7.48 24.69 -6.50
N LYS A 69 6.18 24.86 -6.32
CA LYS A 69 5.57 26.08 -5.77
C LYS A 69 4.48 25.74 -4.79
N ALA A 70 4.23 26.68 -3.88
CA ALA A 70 3.15 26.60 -2.92
C ALA A 70 1.80 26.32 -3.61
N VAL A 71 1.03 25.39 -3.06
CA VAL A 71 -0.28 24.99 -3.58
C VAL A 71 -1.30 26.07 -3.27
N TYR A 72 -1.82 26.74 -4.29
CA TYR A 72 -2.75 27.87 -4.19
C TYR A 72 -2.28 28.96 -3.21
N ASP A 73 -0.97 29.28 -3.22
CA ASP A 73 -0.34 30.26 -2.33
C ASP A 73 -0.56 29.98 -0.82
N ARG A 74 -0.82 28.72 -0.46
CA ARG A 74 -0.85 28.27 0.93
C ARG A 74 0.51 27.75 1.37
N PRO A 75 0.90 27.92 2.63
CA PRO A 75 2.13 27.30 3.14
C PRO A 75 2.16 25.83 2.77
N THR A 76 3.18 25.41 2.02
CA THR A 76 3.26 24.05 1.46
C THR A 76 4.58 23.42 1.86
N TYR A 77 4.49 22.20 2.39
CA TYR A 77 5.62 21.45 2.93
C TYR A 77 5.73 20.10 2.23
N LYS A 78 6.94 19.75 1.82
CA LYS A 78 7.27 18.40 1.36
C LYS A 78 7.67 17.53 2.55
N VAL A 79 7.19 16.31 2.56
CA VAL A 79 7.57 15.28 3.54
C VAL A 79 8.07 14.06 2.77
N ASP A 80 9.20 13.51 3.20
CA ASP A 80 9.74 12.28 2.60
C ASP A 80 8.71 11.15 2.67
N GLU A 81 8.60 10.36 1.60
CA GLU A 81 7.58 9.33 1.48
C GLU A 81 7.75 8.22 2.53
N PHE A 82 8.99 7.85 2.88
CA PHE A 82 9.22 6.83 3.92
C PHE A 82 8.87 7.34 5.30
N VAL A 83 9.18 8.62 5.58
CA VAL A 83 8.79 9.30 6.82
C VAL A 83 7.27 9.39 6.93
N ALA A 84 6.60 9.89 5.90
CA ALA A 84 5.15 10.00 5.89
C ALA A 84 4.47 8.63 6.06
N THR A 85 4.97 7.62 5.35
CA THR A 85 4.44 6.25 5.42
C THR A 85 4.64 5.62 6.79
N GLY A 86 5.85 5.71 7.34
CA GLY A 86 6.16 5.18 8.66
C GLY A 86 5.35 5.88 9.76
N THR A 87 5.31 7.22 9.73
CA THR A 87 4.54 8.03 10.69
C THR A 87 3.04 7.71 10.63
N GLY A 88 2.47 7.66 9.43
CA GLY A 88 1.04 7.37 9.25
C GLY A 88 0.67 5.96 9.66
N GLY A 89 1.48 4.96 9.30
CA GLY A 89 1.27 3.58 9.73
C GLY A 89 1.36 3.43 11.25
N TYR A 90 2.33 4.09 11.87
CA TYR A 90 2.49 4.10 13.34
C TYR A 90 1.35 4.80 14.06
N TYR A 91 0.88 5.93 13.54
CA TYR A 91 -0.25 6.69 14.10
C TYR A 91 -1.57 5.87 14.11
N LEU A 92 -1.76 5.01 13.14
CA LEU A 92 -2.96 4.17 13.02
C LEU A 92 -2.93 2.92 13.92
N THR A 93 -2.01 2.83 14.88
CA THR A 93 -1.89 1.69 15.80
C THR A 93 -1.52 2.14 17.21
N ASP A 94 -1.86 1.32 18.21
CA ASP A 94 -1.49 1.52 19.61
C ASP A 94 -0.14 0.84 19.98
N LYS A 95 0.55 0.27 18.98
CA LYS A 95 1.81 -0.47 19.22
C LYS A 95 2.98 0.48 19.43
N LYS A 96 3.96 0.07 20.24
CA LYS A 96 5.17 0.86 20.52
C LYS A 96 6.27 0.69 19.48
N GLU A 97 6.24 -0.42 18.76
CA GLU A 97 7.17 -0.74 17.69
C GLU A 97 6.46 -1.59 16.63
N VAL A 98 6.66 -1.25 15.35
CA VAL A 98 5.99 -1.93 14.24
C VAL A 98 6.87 -1.99 13.01
N ILE A 99 6.56 -2.94 12.14
CA ILE A 99 6.99 -2.92 10.75
C ILE A 99 5.83 -2.44 9.90
N VAL A 100 5.96 -1.28 9.31
CA VAL A 100 4.97 -0.74 8.35
C VAL A 100 5.31 -1.27 6.96
N ILE A 101 4.35 -1.94 6.33
CA ILE A 101 4.43 -2.44 4.96
C ILE A 101 3.51 -1.59 4.09
N SER A 102 4.10 -0.81 3.20
CA SER A 102 3.36 -0.05 2.18
C SER A 102 3.13 -0.90 0.94
N MET A 103 1.86 -1.11 0.58
CA MET A 103 1.42 -1.93 -0.56
C MET A 103 0.77 -1.03 -1.61
N GLY A 104 1.59 -0.30 -2.36
CA GLY A 104 1.19 0.63 -3.42
C GLY A 104 1.40 0.06 -4.83
N THR A 105 1.93 0.89 -5.74
CA THR A 105 2.35 0.47 -7.09
C THR A 105 3.49 -0.56 -7.02
N GLY A 106 4.49 -0.32 -6.18
CA GLY A 106 5.44 -1.28 -5.61
C GLY A 106 5.22 -1.36 -4.10
N SER A 107 6.13 -2.03 -3.38
CA SER A 107 6.01 -2.17 -1.92
C SER A 107 7.35 -1.94 -1.23
N PHE A 108 7.30 -1.36 -0.04
CA PHE A 108 8.48 -1.14 0.79
C PHE A 108 8.15 -1.29 2.29
N PHE A 109 9.20 -1.41 3.09
CA PHE A 109 9.13 -1.78 4.49
C PHE A 109 9.83 -0.73 5.35
N VAL A 110 9.17 -0.26 6.42
CA VAL A 110 9.71 0.72 7.35
C VAL A 110 9.58 0.17 8.77
N LYS A 111 10.71 0.09 9.47
CA LYS A 111 10.73 -0.13 10.92
C LYS A 111 10.40 1.19 11.60
N VAL A 112 9.46 1.18 12.53
CA VAL A 112 9.10 2.35 13.33
C VAL A 112 9.07 1.97 14.81
N THR A 113 9.74 2.78 15.61
CA THR A 113 9.71 2.75 17.07
C THR A 113 9.54 4.18 17.59
N GLU A 114 9.39 4.38 18.89
CA GLU A 114 9.34 5.74 19.49
C GLU A 114 10.57 6.60 19.14
N ASN A 115 11.75 5.96 18.96
CA ASN A 115 13.03 6.66 18.80
C ASN A 115 13.69 6.49 17.44
N GLU A 116 13.19 5.62 16.59
CA GLU A 116 13.82 5.31 15.30
C GLU A 116 12.79 5.03 14.24
N MET A 117 13.00 5.63 13.06
CA MET A 117 12.35 5.24 11.83
C MET A 117 13.43 4.84 10.82
N LYS A 118 13.30 3.63 10.24
CA LYS A 118 14.31 3.10 9.34
C LYS A 118 13.67 2.38 8.16
N HIS A 119 14.01 2.82 6.95
CA HIS A 119 13.70 2.08 5.73
C HIS A 119 14.48 0.76 5.69
N LEU A 120 13.77 -0.37 5.57
CA LEU A 120 14.37 -1.71 5.57
C LEU A 120 14.60 -2.24 4.16
N GLY A 121 14.04 -1.61 3.15
CA GLY A 121 14.08 -2.03 1.75
C GLY A 121 12.70 -2.09 1.14
N GLY A 122 12.63 -2.59 -0.09
CA GLY A 122 11.39 -2.73 -0.83
C GLY A 122 11.48 -3.82 -1.89
N VAL A 123 10.34 -4.11 -2.52
CA VAL A 123 10.23 -5.02 -3.65
C VAL A 123 9.47 -4.35 -4.78
N GLY A 124 9.88 -4.65 -6.03
CA GLY A 124 9.19 -4.16 -7.23
C GLY A 124 7.85 -4.86 -7.50
N LEU A 125 7.20 -5.37 -6.45
CA LEU A 125 5.90 -6.04 -6.50
C LEU A 125 4.84 -5.17 -5.84
N GLY A 126 3.68 -5.08 -6.48
CA GLY A 126 2.55 -4.28 -6.00
C GLY A 126 1.42 -4.23 -7.01
N GLY A 127 0.54 -3.25 -6.85
CA GLY A 127 -0.58 -3.02 -7.78
C GLY A 127 -0.12 -2.80 -9.22
N GLY A 128 1.04 -2.16 -9.41
CA GLY A 128 1.65 -1.99 -10.75
C GLY A 128 1.98 -3.32 -11.41
N THR A 129 2.49 -4.29 -10.64
CA THR A 129 2.80 -5.63 -11.15
C THR A 129 1.52 -6.39 -11.52
N ILE A 130 0.49 -6.32 -10.66
CA ILE A 130 -0.82 -6.94 -10.92
C ILE A 130 -1.38 -6.38 -12.23
N CYS A 131 -1.45 -5.05 -12.38
CA CYS A 131 -1.98 -4.40 -13.57
C CYS A 131 -1.15 -4.72 -14.83
N GLY A 132 0.18 -4.65 -14.74
CA GLY A 132 1.07 -4.87 -15.87
C GLY A 132 1.02 -6.30 -16.41
N LEU A 133 1.12 -7.29 -15.53
CA LEU A 133 1.03 -8.70 -15.94
C LEU A 133 -0.35 -9.03 -16.51
N SER A 134 -1.40 -8.56 -15.85
CA SER A 134 -2.77 -8.79 -16.31
C SER A 134 -3.06 -8.09 -17.65
N SER A 135 -2.48 -6.92 -17.89
CA SER A 135 -2.58 -6.24 -19.19
C SER A 135 -2.00 -7.08 -20.32
N ILE A 136 -0.85 -7.73 -20.08
CA ILE A 136 -0.18 -8.56 -21.09
C ILE A 136 -0.89 -9.90 -21.27
N ILE A 137 -1.31 -10.54 -20.17
CA ILE A 137 -1.79 -11.94 -20.19
C ILE A 137 -3.32 -12.01 -20.38
N LEU A 138 -4.06 -11.09 -19.75
CA LEU A 138 -5.51 -11.10 -19.68
C LEU A 138 -6.18 -9.98 -20.52
N ASN A 139 -5.38 -9.13 -21.19
CA ASN A 139 -5.83 -7.96 -21.93
C ASN A 139 -6.64 -6.96 -21.08
N THR A 140 -6.44 -6.91 -19.78
CA THR A 140 -7.00 -5.91 -18.86
C THR A 140 -5.94 -5.45 -17.86
N GLY A 141 -5.79 -4.12 -17.72
CA GLY A 141 -4.89 -3.48 -16.74
C GLY A 141 -5.63 -2.81 -15.59
N ASP A 142 -6.95 -2.94 -15.50
CA ASP A 142 -7.72 -2.34 -14.42
C ASP A 142 -7.78 -3.26 -13.21
N ILE A 143 -7.19 -2.80 -12.11
CA ILE A 143 -7.15 -3.55 -10.86
C ILE A 143 -8.56 -3.83 -10.30
N HIS A 144 -9.53 -2.97 -10.60
CA HIS A 144 -10.92 -3.14 -10.18
C HIS A 144 -11.66 -4.23 -10.97
N GLU A 145 -11.12 -4.66 -12.11
CA GLU A 145 -11.59 -5.83 -12.86
C GLU A 145 -10.81 -7.09 -12.47
N ILE A 146 -9.47 -6.96 -12.33
CA ILE A 146 -8.56 -8.09 -12.09
C ILE A 146 -8.81 -8.71 -10.72
N VAL A 147 -8.84 -7.90 -9.65
CA VAL A 147 -8.96 -8.42 -8.29
C VAL A 147 -10.29 -9.16 -8.07
N PRO A 148 -11.47 -8.63 -8.46
CA PRO A 148 -12.72 -9.40 -8.42
C PRO A 148 -12.74 -10.62 -9.35
N LEU A 149 -12.02 -10.60 -10.49
CA LEU A 149 -11.87 -11.77 -11.34
C LEU A 149 -11.10 -12.88 -10.63
N SER A 150 -10.03 -12.54 -9.92
CA SER A 150 -9.19 -13.48 -9.15
C SER A 150 -9.98 -14.28 -8.11
N ARG A 151 -11.05 -13.69 -7.56
CA ARG A 151 -11.95 -14.36 -6.60
C ARG A 151 -12.68 -15.59 -7.17
N LYS A 152 -12.83 -15.65 -8.49
CA LYS A 152 -13.52 -16.77 -9.18
C LYS A 152 -12.54 -17.88 -9.54
N GLY A 153 -11.24 -17.61 -9.43
CA GLY A 153 -10.18 -18.54 -9.80
C GLY A 153 -9.72 -19.43 -8.65
N ASP A 154 -8.93 -20.42 -9.02
CA ASP A 154 -8.33 -21.39 -8.12
C ASP A 154 -6.81 -21.39 -8.28
N VAL A 155 -6.11 -20.81 -7.30
CA VAL A 155 -4.64 -20.72 -7.26
C VAL A 155 -3.99 -22.11 -7.32
N ALA A 156 -4.64 -23.15 -6.78
CA ALA A 156 -4.11 -24.51 -6.78
C ALA A 156 -3.97 -25.11 -8.21
N LYS A 157 -4.62 -24.52 -9.21
CA LYS A 157 -4.45 -24.91 -10.62
C LYS A 157 -3.29 -24.20 -11.33
N ILE A 158 -2.80 -23.12 -10.73
CA ILE A 158 -1.76 -22.27 -11.29
C ILE A 158 -0.43 -22.49 -10.56
N ASP A 159 -0.45 -22.44 -9.22
CA ASP A 159 0.74 -22.58 -8.39
C ASP A 159 1.06 -24.03 -8.09
N LEU A 160 2.34 -24.38 -8.17
CA LEU A 160 2.85 -25.65 -7.68
C LEU A 160 3.07 -25.53 -6.17
N ARG A 161 2.40 -26.37 -5.39
CA ARG A 161 2.48 -26.39 -3.93
C ARG A 161 3.44 -27.48 -3.43
N ILE A 162 3.88 -27.36 -2.20
CA ILE A 162 4.71 -28.38 -1.55
C ILE A 162 3.98 -29.74 -1.56
N GLY A 163 2.66 -29.75 -1.34
CA GLY A 163 1.84 -30.97 -1.36
C GLY A 163 1.76 -31.66 -2.71
N ASP A 164 2.00 -30.93 -3.82
CA ASP A 164 2.09 -31.55 -5.16
C ASP A 164 3.42 -32.31 -5.37
N LEU A 165 4.44 -31.94 -4.61
CA LEU A 165 5.81 -32.51 -4.73
C LEU A 165 6.08 -33.58 -3.66
N ALA A 166 5.52 -33.41 -2.46
CA ALA A 166 5.79 -34.29 -1.33
C ALA A 166 4.85 -35.51 -1.36
N LYS A 167 5.44 -36.72 -1.41
CA LYS A 167 4.70 -37.98 -1.30
C LYS A 167 4.21 -38.24 0.13
N GLU A 168 4.85 -37.63 1.12
CA GLU A 168 4.55 -37.77 2.55
C GLU A 168 4.54 -36.41 3.23
N LYS A 169 3.78 -36.31 4.36
CA LYS A 169 3.80 -35.10 5.19
C LYS A 169 5.20 -34.82 5.73
N LEU A 170 5.75 -33.66 5.39
CA LEU A 170 7.01 -33.19 5.95
C LEU A 170 6.72 -32.56 7.34
N PRO A 171 7.37 -33.02 8.43
CA PRO A 171 7.15 -32.45 9.75
C PRO A 171 7.40 -30.94 9.79
N GLY A 172 6.41 -30.19 10.25
CA GLY A 172 6.52 -28.72 10.41
C GLY A 172 6.35 -27.91 9.11
N LEU A 173 6.04 -28.54 7.97
CA LEU A 173 5.80 -27.85 6.72
C LEU A 173 4.32 -27.98 6.30
N ASN A 174 3.66 -26.86 6.07
CA ASN A 174 2.30 -26.85 5.51
C ASN A 174 2.37 -27.25 4.02
N LEU A 175 1.55 -28.22 3.62
CA LEU A 175 1.50 -28.70 2.23
C LEU A 175 0.91 -27.69 1.24
N ASP A 176 0.16 -26.71 1.74
CA ASP A 176 -0.44 -25.64 0.94
C ASP A 176 0.52 -24.49 0.61
N VAL A 177 1.74 -24.51 1.17
CA VAL A 177 2.79 -23.53 0.85
C VAL A 177 3.18 -23.61 -0.61
N THR A 178 3.31 -22.46 -1.25
CA THR A 178 3.75 -22.34 -2.64
C THR A 178 5.21 -22.79 -2.79
N ALA A 179 5.45 -23.76 -3.66
CA ALA A 179 6.79 -24.16 -4.08
C ALA A 179 7.24 -23.39 -5.32
N SER A 180 6.32 -23.08 -6.23
CA SER A 180 6.57 -22.25 -7.41
C SER A 180 5.31 -21.56 -7.88
N ASN A 181 5.30 -20.23 -7.81
CA ASN A 181 4.23 -19.45 -8.43
C ASN A 181 4.17 -19.75 -9.93
N PHE A 182 2.98 -19.94 -10.46
CA PHE A 182 2.74 -20.33 -11.86
C PHE A 182 3.35 -21.67 -12.29
N GLY A 183 3.80 -22.50 -11.36
CA GLY A 183 4.48 -23.76 -11.68
C GLY A 183 3.61 -24.83 -12.38
N LYS A 184 2.28 -24.66 -12.39
CA LYS A 184 1.32 -25.53 -13.10
C LYS A 184 0.60 -24.82 -14.25
N ALA A 185 0.87 -23.53 -14.48
CA ALA A 185 0.20 -22.77 -15.51
C ALA A 185 0.56 -23.30 -16.92
N ASP A 186 -0.42 -23.34 -17.80
CA ASP A 186 -0.29 -23.73 -19.19
C ASP A 186 -1.22 -22.93 -20.12
N ALA A 187 -1.20 -23.25 -21.41
CA ALA A 187 -2.02 -22.57 -22.43
C ALA A 187 -3.54 -22.79 -22.28
N GLN A 188 -3.97 -23.75 -21.48
CA GLN A 188 -5.37 -24.05 -21.17
C GLN A 188 -5.84 -23.44 -19.84
N SER A 189 -4.93 -22.77 -19.09
CA SER A 189 -5.25 -22.10 -17.85
C SER A 189 -6.34 -21.02 -18.06
N LYS A 190 -7.36 -21.02 -17.22
CA LYS A 190 -8.48 -20.11 -17.35
C LYS A 190 -8.11 -18.68 -16.91
N PRO A 191 -8.69 -17.64 -17.51
CA PRO A 191 -8.40 -16.25 -17.11
C PRO A 191 -8.59 -15.94 -15.64
N GLU A 192 -9.62 -16.49 -15.00
CA GLU A 192 -9.86 -16.32 -13.57
C GLU A 192 -8.79 -17.01 -12.71
N ASP A 193 -8.32 -18.20 -13.10
CA ASP A 193 -7.26 -18.93 -12.40
C ASP A 193 -5.92 -18.17 -12.55
N ILE A 194 -5.62 -17.63 -13.74
CA ILE A 194 -4.45 -16.79 -14.00
C ILE A 194 -4.51 -15.51 -13.16
N ALA A 195 -5.67 -14.83 -13.11
CA ALA A 195 -5.85 -13.65 -12.27
C ALA A 195 -5.60 -13.97 -10.79
N ALA A 196 -6.11 -15.12 -10.29
CA ALA A 196 -5.88 -15.59 -8.93
C ALA A 196 -4.38 -15.82 -8.67
N GLY A 197 -3.66 -16.48 -9.60
CA GLY A 197 -2.23 -16.70 -9.50
C GLY A 197 -1.42 -15.40 -9.48
N ILE A 198 -1.77 -14.41 -10.31
CA ILE A 198 -1.10 -13.09 -10.33
C ILE A 198 -1.28 -12.36 -8.99
N VAL A 199 -2.52 -12.25 -8.50
CA VAL A 199 -2.81 -11.56 -7.24
C VAL A 199 -2.15 -12.29 -6.07
N HIS A 200 -2.26 -13.62 -6.00
CA HIS A 200 -1.64 -14.44 -4.98
C HIS A 200 -0.12 -14.27 -4.96
N MET A 201 0.54 -14.44 -6.10
CA MET A 201 1.99 -14.28 -6.22
C MET A 201 2.47 -12.93 -5.69
N VAL A 202 1.80 -11.85 -6.07
CA VAL A 202 2.22 -10.50 -5.66
C VAL A 202 2.05 -10.32 -4.15
N ILE A 203 0.90 -10.65 -3.58
CA ILE A 203 0.63 -10.47 -2.15
C ILE A 203 1.50 -11.41 -1.31
N GLU A 204 1.59 -12.69 -1.66
CA GLU A 204 2.43 -13.68 -0.98
C GLU A 204 3.89 -13.20 -0.90
N ASN A 205 4.46 -12.77 -2.03
CA ASN A 205 5.86 -12.33 -2.06
C ASN A 205 6.10 -11.02 -1.32
N ILE A 206 5.14 -10.10 -1.27
CA ILE A 206 5.23 -8.90 -0.41
C ILE A 206 5.27 -9.32 1.06
N CYS A 207 4.39 -10.22 1.48
CA CYS A 207 4.35 -10.73 2.85
C CYS A 207 5.67 -11.42 3.23
N GLN A 208 6.16 -12.33 2.39
CA GLN A 208 7.43 -13.03 2.60
C GLN A 208 8.62 -12.07 2.66
N ALA A 209 8.68 -11.09 1.75
CA ALA A 209 9.74 -10.09 1.75
C ALA A 209 9.72 -9.21 3.00
N GLY A 210 8.53 -8.84 3.49
CA GLY A 210 8.37 -8.07 4.74
C GLY A 210 8.90 -8.85 5.95
N ILE A 211 8.56 -10.13 6.07
CA ILE A 211 9.04 -11.02 7.14
C ILE A 211 10.58 -11.17 7.06
N LEU A 212 11.12 -11.37 5.87
CA LEU A 212 12.57 -11.53 5.68
C LEU A 212 13.33 -10.24 5.97
N ALA A 213 12.83 -9.06 5.50
CA ALA A 213 13.46 -7.77 5.72
C ALA A 213 13.50 -7.38 7.20
N SER A 214 12.49 -7.79 7.97
CA SER A 214 12.37 -7.45 9.39
C SER A 214 12.93 -8.52 10.35
N ARG A 215 13.41 -9.65 9.85
CA ARG A 215 13.80 -10.81 10.65
C ARG A 215 14.79 -10.50 11.78
N ASN A 216 15.71 -9.57 11.55
CA ASN A 216 16.74 -9.20 12.51
C ASN A 216 16.31 -8.07 13.46
N THR A 217 15.09 -7.54 13.35
CA THR A 217 14.59 -6.47 14.19
C THR A 217 14.01 -6.98 15.52
N GLY A 218 13.57 -8.24 15.56
CA GLY A 218 12.83 -8.81 16.68
C GLY A 218 11.35 -8.42 16.72
N ILE A 219 10.92 -7.46 15.90
CA ILE A 219 9.53 -6.95 15.84
C ILE A 219 8.65 -7.98 15.13
N LYS A 220 7.48 -8.24 15.69
CA LYS A 220 6.48 -9.18 15.14
C LYS A 220 5.16 -8.52 14.76
N ASP A 221 4.96 -7.27 15.17
CA ASP A 221 3.78 -6.47 14.85
C ASP A 221 3.96 -5.80 13.48
N TYR A 222 3.07 -6.12 12.55
CA TYR A 222 3.09 -5.60 11.18
C TYR A 222 1.83 -4.80 10.90
N ILE A 223 2.02 -3.60 10.38
CA ILE A 223 0.94 -2.71 9.95
C ILE A 223 0.99 -2.63 8.44
N LEU A 224 -0.06 -3.12 7.78
CA LEU A 224 -0.16 -3.09 6.33
C LEU A 224 -1.01 -1.89 5.91
N ILE A 225 -0.45 -1.09 5.02
CA ILE A 225 -1.07 0.12 4.49
C ILE A 225 -0.96 0.16 2.96
N GLY A 226 -1.63 1.12 2.34
CA GLY A 226 -1.58 1.33 0.89
C GLY A 226 -2.78 0.77 0.14
N GLY A 227 -2.83 1.04 -1.17
CA GLY A 227 -4.03 0.81 -1.99
C GLY A 227 -4.49 -0.63 -2.11
N LEU A 228 -3.58 -1.62 -1.99
CA LEU A 228 -3.96 -3.04 -2.07
C LEU A 228 -4.71 -3.53 -0.83
N THR A 229 -4.55 -2.86 0.32
CA THR A 229 -5.22 -3.27 1.57
C THR A 229 -6.73 -3.10 1.54
N LYS A 230 -7.27 -2.31 0.61
CA LYS A 230 -8.73 -2.12 0.47
C LYS A 230 -9.44 -3.29 -0.21
N PHE A 231 -8.71 -4.14 -0.94
CA PHE A 231 -9.30 -5.27 -1.64
C PHE A 231 -9.44 -6.48 -0.70
N PHE A 232 -10.66 -7.04 -0.68
CA PHE A 232 -10.97 -8.21 0.14
C PHE A 232 -10.08 -9.41 -0.19
N GLU A 233 -9.83 -9.67 -1.46
CA GLU A 233 -9.01 -10.79 -1.95
C GLU A 233 -7.57 -10.69 -1.44
N CYS A 234 -6.99 -9.47 -1.45
CA CYS A 234 -5.65 -9.25 -0.89
C CYS A 234 -5.63 -9.51 0.62
N ARG A 235 -6.66 -9.07 1.35
CA ARG A 235 -6.79 -9.34 2.80
C ARG A 235 -6.91 -10.82 3.10
N GLN A 236 -7.63 -11.61 2.28
CA GLN A 236 -7.72 -13.05 2.46
C GLN A 236 -6.35 -13.73 2.37
N ILE A 237 -5.54 -13.39 1.36
CA ILE A 237 -4.18 -13.95 1.21
C ILE A 237 -3.30 -13.56 2.41
N ILE A 238 -3.40 -12.33 2.90
CA ILE A 238 -2.66 -11.85 4.08
C ILE A 238 -3.03 -12.65 5.33
N GLU A 239 -4.31 -13.01 5.51
CA GLU A 239 -4.77 -13.84 6.61
C GLU A 239 -4.08 -15.21 6.66
N ASP A 240 -3.74 -15.80 5.53
CA ASP A 240 -3.06 -17.10 5.46
C ASP A 240 -1.65 -17.07 6.10
N PHE A 241 -1.07 -15.87 6.26
CA PHE A 241 0.22 -15.66 6.90
C PHE A 241 0.15 -15.38 8.40
N LYS A 242 -1.03 -15.26 9.02
CA LYS A 242 -1.20 -14.93 10.46
C LYS A 242 -0.43 -15.84 11.42
N SER A 243 -0.12 -17.06 11.03
CA SER A 243 0.71 -17.95 11.84
C SER A 243 2.18 -17.54 11.94
N LEU A 244 2.65 -16.66 11.06
CA LEU A 244 4.04 -16.22 10.94
C LEU A 244 4.29 -14.81 11.50
N TRP A 245 3.24 -13.99 11.61
CA TRP A 245 3.31 -12.60 12.04
C TRP A 245 2.02 -12.13 12.71
N ASP A 246 2.10 -11.06 13.50
CA ASP A 246 0.93 -10.37 14.04
C ASP A 246 0.62 -9.18 13.13
N VAL A 247 -0.35 -9.35 12.23
CA VAL A 247 -0.66 -8.40 11.19
C VAL A 247 -1.95 -7.63 11.47
N THR A 248 -1.90 -6.31 11.32
CA THR A 248 -3.04 -5.41 11.41
C THR A 248 -3.17 -4.61 10.12
N ILE A 249 -4.40 -4.52 9.60
CA ILE A 249 -4.76 -3.59 8.53
C ILE A 249 -5.72 -2.58 9.17
N PRO A 250 -5.23 -1.39 9.55
CA PRO A 250 -6.05 -0.42 10.26
C PRO A 250 -7.12 0.21 9.34
N GLU A 251 -8.12 0.82 9.95
CA GLU A 251 -9.02 1.74 9.24
C GLU A 251 -8.18 2.88 8.63
N TYR A 252 -8.56 3.35 7.45
CA TYR A 252 -7.80 4.35 6.68
C TYR A 252 -6.38 3.90 6.25
N SER A 253 -6.09 2.60 6.26
CA SER A 253 -4.79 2.06 5.84
C SER A 253 -4.35 2.53 4.45
N ASP A 254 -5.26 2.76 3.53
CA ASP A 254 -4.98 3.27 2.19
C ASP A 254 -4.67 4.78 2.17
N TYR A 255 -5.00 5.53 3.24
CA TYR A 255 -4.69 6.96 3.41
C TYR A 255 -3.52 7.23 4.38
N ALA A 256 -2.92 6.18 4.95
CA ALA A 256 -1.90 6.31 5.99
C ALA A 256 -0.75 7.25 5.60
N THR A 257 -0.25 7.18 4.37
CA THR A 257 0.84 8.05 3.88
C THR A 257 0.42 9.53 3.84
N ALA A 258 -0.81 9.84 3.42
CA ALA A 258 -1.32 11.21 3.45
C ALA A 258 -1.54 11.72 4.89
N ILE A 259 -2.02 10.86 5.79
CA ILE A 259 -2.13 11.15 7.23
C ILE A 259 -0.76 11.47 7.80
N GLY A 260 0.23 10.60 7.53
CA GLY A 260 1.59 10.77 8.03
C GLY A 260 2.26 12.05 7.54
N ALA A 261 1.97 12.51 6.33
CA ALA A 261 2.49 13.78 5.83
C ALA A 261 2.05 14.98 6.71
N VAL A 262 0.81 14.98 7.21
CA VAL A 262 0.32 16.05 8.11
C VAL A 262 0.98 15.98 9.47
N ILE A 263 1.09 14.78 10.05
CA ILE A 263 1.49 14.59 11.45
C ILE A 263 2.99 14.34 11.63
N ALA A 264 3.75 14.23 10.54
CA ALA A 264 5.20 14.11 10.60
C ALA A 264 5.84 15.22 11.47
N PRO A 265 6.97 14.95 12.16
CA PRO A 265 7.69 15.96 12.93
C PRO A 265 8.07 17.17 12.06
N ASP A 266 8.07 18.37 12.64
CA ASP A 266 8.38 19.60 11.87
C ASP A 266 9.80 19.59 11.28
N ALA A 267 10.74 18.90 11.91
CA ALA A 267 12.09 18.72 11.40
C ALA A 267 12.17 17.92 10.07
N GLU A 268 11.10 17.17 9.75
CA GLU A 268 11.00 16.34 8.55
C GLU A 268 10.18 17.02 7.43
N LYS A 269 9.85 18.30 7.58
CA LYS A 269 9.05 19.10 6.67
C LYS A 269 9.91 20.16 5.98
N GLU A 270 9.94 20.11 4.66
CA GLU A 270 10.63 21.11 3.82
C GLU A 270 9.61 22.06 3.20
N GLU A 271 9.67 23.34 3.55
CA GLU A 271 8.79 24.39 2.99
C GLU A 271 9.21 24.75 1.56
N ILE A 272 8.24 24.94 0.64
CA ILE A 272 8.49 25.27 -0.78
C ILE A 272 7.69 26.49 -1.23
#